data_a53a24ce552c703d3fc87f5cefa91556
#
_entry.id   a53a24ce552c703d3fc87f5cefa91556
#
_cell.length_a   1.000
_cell.length_b   1.000
_cell.length_c   1.000
_cell.angle_alpha   90.00
_cell.angle_beta   90.00
_cell.angle_gamma   90.00
#
_symmetry.space_group_name_H-M   'P 1'
#
loop_
_entity.id
_entity.type
_entity.pdbx_description
1 polymer ?
#
loop_
_entity_poly.entity_id
_entity_poly.type
_entity_poly.pdbx_seq_one_letter_code
_entity_poly.pdbx_strand_id
1 'polypeptide(L)'
;ITLADLAALANLKPFDEDLFVENLYADINKAIKNIEKTADKYYSDDEDKITNLLVLFLKGVGYNASEQTKSNGSVDITVQDREQSFTWLAEAKRGNSYNGVFEGMLQLVTRYITDEKYAGFFIYHQKLDSSGYFKNWFSYLSSGDYEKYNAISTRLDECRFHFKKNPITKAFTGNECFFDYDIVSKKGKPVKVRNFILSLHYNPADKSGRDNKSLKVGQAKLYVNEVCDKWLHEQETPKDLEKFMSCLNTAFPDLFV
;
A
#
# COMPACT_ATOMS: atom_id res chain seq x y z
N ILE A 1 4.37 -4.03 41.88
CA ILE A 1 3.49 -3.34 40.93
C ILE A 1 2.43 -4.33 40.54
N THR A 2 1.20 -4.09 40.91
CA THR A 2 0.06 -4.94 40.55
C THR A 2 -0.43 -4.60 39.14
N LEU A 3 -1.20 -5.49 38.50
CA LEU A 3 -1.88 -5.21 37.23
C LEU A 3 -2.78 -3.95 37.32
N ALA A 4 -3.36 -3.70 38.52
CA ALA A 4 -4.15 -2.51 38.80
C ALA A 4 -3.29 -1.22 38.82
N ASP A 5 -2.05 -1.31 39.36
CA ASP A 5 -1.12 -0.17 39.36
C ASP A 5 -0.64 0.16 37.95
N LEU A 6 -0.43 -0.87 37.11
CA LEU A 6 -0.09 -0.69 35.69
C LEU A 6 -1.24 -0.11 34.88
N ALA A 7 -2.49 -0.54 35.17
CA ALA A 7 -3.68 0.02 34.54
C ALA A 7 -3.92 1.48 34.97
N ALA A 8 -3.70 1.81 36.27
CA ALA A 8 -3.78 3.18 36.79
C ALA A 8 -2.70 4.10 36.15
N LEU A 9 -1.47 3.59 36.00
CA LEU A 9 -0.40 4.32 35.31
C LEU A 9 -0.68 4.54 33.81
N ALA A 10 -1.31 3.58 33.15
CA ALA A 10 -1.75 3.73 31.76
C ALA A 10 -2.86 4.78 31.60
N ASN A 11 -3.74 4.92 32.62
CA ASN A 11 -4.81 5.91 32.62
C ASN A 11 -4.36 7.33 33.03
N LEU A 12 -3.14 7.47 33.58
CA LEU A 12 -2.60 8.76 34.02
C LEU A 12 -1.74 9.48 32.96
N LYS A 13 -1.38 8.82 31.87
CA LYS A 13 -0.70 9.48 30.74
C LYS A 13 -1.76 10.05 29.81
N PRO A 14 -1.72 11.36 29.48
CA PRO A 14 -2.54 11.87 28.39
C PRO A 14 -2.22 11.05 27.14
N PHE A 15 -3.25 10.73 26.38
CA PHE A 15 -3.09 10.01 25.11
C PHE A 15 -2.16 10.82 24.22
N ASP A 16 -1.04 10.20 23.83
CA ASP A 16 -0.04 10.78 22.94
C ASP A 16 -0.19 10.14 21.56
N GLU A 17 -0.84 10.85 20.65
CA GLU A 17 -1.06 10.44 19.27
C GLU A 17 0.25 10.13 18.54
N ASP A 18 1.28 10.95 18.75
CA ASP A 18 2.58 10.79 18.10
C ASP A 18 3.25 9.49 18.55
N LEU A 19 3.22 9.20 19.85
CA LEU A 19 3.77 7.96 20.41
C LEU A 19 2.97 6.73 19.95
N PHE A 20 1.64 6.84 19.85
CA PHE A 20 0.81 5.75 19.33
C PHE A 20 1.20 5.43 17.88
N VAL A 21 1.35 6.44 17.03
CA VAL A 21 1.71 6.27 15.62
C VAL A 21 3.14 5.73 15.46
N GLU A 22 4.09 6.17 16.28
CA GLU A 22 5.46 5.61 16.27
C GLU A 22 5.46 4.11 16.58
N ASN A 23 4.71 3.69 17.61
CA ASN A 23 4.57 2.29 17.97
C ASN A 23 3.85 1.50 16.85
N LEU A 24 2.77 2.04 16.30
CA LEU A 24 2.05 1.44 15.17
C LEU A 24 2.99 1.22 13.97
N TYR A 25 3.79 2.21 13.62
CA TYR A 25 4.75 2.11 12.52
C TYR A 25 5.86 1.08 12.79
N ALA A 26 6.31 0.96 14.02
CA ALA A 26 7.28 -0.08 14.40
C ALA A 26 6.68 -1.49 14.24
N ASP A 27 5.41 -1.68 14.61
CA ASP A 27 4.74 -2.96 14.48
C ASP A 27 4.32 -3.27 13.04
N ILE A 28 3.93 -2.27 12.24
CA ILE A 28 3.75 -2.41 10.79
C ILE A 28 5.05 -2.89 10.13
N ASN A 29 6.19 -2.31 10.47
CA ASN A 29 7.49 -2.75 9.94
C ASN A 29 7.83 -4.21 10.30
N LYS A 30 7.43 -4.68 11.50
CA LYS A 30 7.56 -6.10 11.87
C LYS A 30 6.63 -6.98 11.03
N ALA A 31 5.39 -6.55 10.84
CA ALA A 31 4.41 -7.24 9.98
C ALA A 31 4.94 -7.39 8.55
N ILE A 32 5.41 -6.30 7.94
CA ILE A 32 6.01 -6.30 6.60
C ILE A 32 7.13 -7.34 6.52
N LYS A 33 8.11 -7.28 7.41
CA LYS A 33 9.24 -8.24 7.43
C LYS A 33 8.79 -9.69 7.58
N ASN A 34 7.73 -9.97 8.33
CA ASN A 34 7.21 -11.32 8.50
C ASN A 34 6.49 -11.82 7.24
N ILE A 35 5.72 -10.97 6.58
CA ILE A 35 5.03 -11.29 5.33
C ILE A 35 6.06 -11.53 4.21
N GLU A 36 7.07 -10.67 4.09
CA GLU A 36 8.15 -10.80 3.10
C GLU A 36 8.94 -12.10 3.22
N LYS A 37 9.19 -12.56 4.46
CA LYS A 37 9.88 -13.87 4.71
C LYS A 37 9.08 -15.07 4.22
N THR A 38 7.79 -14.91 4.00
CA THR A 38 6.86 -15.95 3.54
C THR A 38 6.20 -15.57 2.22
N ALA A 39 6.88 -14.77 1.40
CA ALA A 39 6.40 -14.31 0.11
C ALA A 39 5.99 -15.46 -0.84
N ASP A 40 6.63 -16.64 -0.69
CA ASP A 40 6.25 -17.86 -1.42
C ASP A 40 4.78 -18.24 -1.28
N LYS A 41 4.13 -17.85 -0.18
CA LYS A 41 2.71 -18.14 0.09
C LYS A 41 1.76 -17.07 -0.48
N TYR A 42 2.25 -15.83 -0.67
CA TYR A 42 1.39 -14.66 -0.94
C TYR A 42 1.73 -13.93 -2.24
N TYR A 43 2.78 -14.36 -2.98
CA TYR A 43 3.30 -13.64 -4.15
C TYR A 43 2.25 -13.41 -5.25
N SER A 44 1.23 -14.25 -5.36
CA SER A 44 0.17 -14.15 -6.39
C SER A 44 -1.21 -13.83 -5.80
N ASP A 45 -1.29 -13.53 -4.52
CA ASP A 45 -2.54 -13.15 -3.88
C ASP A 45 -2.98 -11.74 -4.30
N ASP A 46 -4.28 -11.51 -4.14
CA ASP A 46 -4.89 -10.20 -4.38
C ASP A 46 -4.58 -9.20 -3.26
N GLU A 47 -4.94 -7.96 -3.49
CA GLU A 47 -4.72 -6.84 -2.58
C GLU A 47 -5.42 -7.05 -1.23
N ASP A 48 -6.68 -7.53 -1.27
CA ASP A 48 -7.51 -7.74 -0.08
C ASP A 48 -6.89 -8.78 0.86
N LYS A 49 -6.39 -9.91 0.32
CA LYS A 49 -5.75 -10.95 1.14
C LYS A 49 -4.48 -10.46 1.82
N ILE A 50 -3.67 -9.69 1.12
CA ILE A 50 -2.42 -9.13 1.68
C ILE A 50 -2.77 -8.10 2.76
N THR A 51 -3.76 -7.25 2.51
CA THR A 51 -4.28 -6.28 3.48
C THR A 51 -4.81 -6.98 4.73
N ASN A 52 -5.57 -8.07 4.56
CA ASN A 52 -6.08 -8.87 5.67
C ASN A 52 -4.95 -9.42 6.57
N LEU A 53 -3.83 -9.88 5.99
CA LEU A 53 -2.67 -10.33 6.77
C LEU A 53 -2.11 -9.23 7.68
N LEU A 54 -2.00 -8.00 7.17
CA LEU A 54 -1.55 -6.85 7.96
C LEU A 54 -2.52 -6.55 9.10
N VAL A 55 -3.83 -6.53 8.81
CA VAL A 55 -4.87 -6.28 9.81
C VAL A 55 -4.89 -7.37 10.88
N LEU A 56 -4.77 -8.65 10.49
CA LEU A 56 -4.70 -9.76 11.45
C LEU A 56 -3.46 -9.67 12.33
N PHE A 57 -2.31 -9.29 11.79
CA PHE A 57 -1.10 -9.06 12.58
C PHE A 57 -1.33 -7.94 13.60
N LEU A 58 -1.87 -6.81 13.18
CA LEU A 58 -2.13 -5.67 14.05
C LEU A 58 -3.13 -6.02 15.16
N LYS A 59 -4.20 -6.76 14.86
CA LYS A 59 -5.11 -7.31 15.89
C LYS A 59 -4.38 -8.23 16.87
N GLY A 60 -3.50 -9.09 16.35
CA GLY A 60 -2.72 -10.03 17.16
C GLY A 60 -1.78 -9.36 18.16
N VAL A 61 -1.28 -8.18 17.86
CA VAL A 61 -0.43 -7.38 18.76
C VAL A 61 -1.24 -6.36 19.59
N GLY A 62 -2.56 -6.37 19.49
CA GLY A 62 -3.46 -5.66 20.40
C GLY A 62 -4.04 -4.33 19.89
N TYR A 63 -3.90 -4.02 18.61
CA TYR A 63 -4.56 -2.85 18.01
C TYR A 63 -6.04 -3.12 17.72
N ASN A 64 -6.87 -2.10 17.84
CA ASN A 64 -8.23 -2.09 17.29
C ASN A 64 -8.14 -1.78 15.79
N ALA A 65 -7.82 -2.82 15.02
CA ALA A 65 -7.63 -2.71 13.57
C ALA A 65 -8.80 -3.36 12.81
N SER A 66 -9.20 -2.80 11.68
CA SER A 66 -10.24 -3.34 10.79
C SER A 66 -9.90 -3.07 9.34
N GLU A 67 -10.43 -3.92 8.45
CA GLU A 67 -10.39 -3.74 7.01
C GLU A 67 -11.76 -3.28 6.49
N GLN A 68 -11.75 -2.64 5.31
CA GLN A 68 -12.95 -2.20 4.58
C GLN A 68 -13.94 -1.40 5.43
N THR A 69 -13.43 -0.57 6.34
CA THR A 69 -14.27 0.32 7.17
C THR A 69 -14.94 1.35 6.28
N LYS A 70 -16.25 1.49 6.42
CA LYS A 70 -17.03 2.49 5.66
C LYS A 70 -16.78 3.90 6.23
N SER A 71 -15.95 4.68 5.52
CA SER A 71 -15.70 6.09 5.80
C SER A 71 -15.62 6.84 4.46
N ASN A 72 -16.71 7.43 4.00
CA ASN A 72 -16.82 8.06 2.66
C ASN A 72 -16.40 7.13 1.49
N GLY A 73 -16.57 5.82 1.67
CA GLY A 73 -16.12 4.74 0.82
C GLY A 73 -15.64 3.57 1.68
N SER A 74 -14.90 2.64 1.11
CA SER A 74 -14.28 1.51 1.83
C SER A 74 -12.80 1.80 2.01
N VAL A 75 -12.35 2.02 3.24
CA VAL A 75 -10.93 2.23 3.60
C VAL A 75 -10.30 0.88 3.84
N ASP A 76 -9.15 0.61 3.24
CA ASP A 76 -8.53 -0.72 3.31
C ASP A 76 -8.09 -1.08 4.73
N ILE A 77 -7.47 -0.15 5.46
CA ILE A 77 -7.04 -0.37 6.84
C ILE A 77 -7.45 0.81 7.70
N THR A 78 -8.11 0.51 8.82
CA THR A 78 -8.39 1.47 9.89
C THR A 78 -7.82 0.94 11.20
N VAL A 79 -7.06 1.77 11.90
CA VAL A 79 -6.53 1.46 13.24
C VAL A 79 -6.95 2.55 14.20
N GLN A 80 -7.54 2.15 15.33
CA GLN A 80 -7.97 3.07 16.37
C GLN A 80 -7.25 2.77 17.69
N ASP A 81 -7.08 3.79 18.51
CA ASP A 81 -6.72 3.61 19.89
C ASP A 81 -7.89 2.98 20.68
N ARG A 82 -7.63 2.56 21.90
CA ARG A 82 -8.65 1.88 22.74
C ARG A 82 -9.87 2.75 23.05
N GLU A 83 -9.68 4.05 23.14
CA GLU A 83 -10.73 5.02 23.46
C GLU A 83 -11.40 5.59 22.21
N GLN A 84 -10.95 5.19 21.02
CA GLN A 84 -11.40 5.68 19.70
C GLN A 84 -11.30 7.21 19.56
N SER A 85 -10.42 7.82 20.32
CA SER A 85 -10.14 9.27 20.24
C SER A 85 -9.23 9.62 19.08
N PHE A 86 -8.53 8.63 18.54
CA PHE A 86 -7.63 8.75 17.40
C PHE A 86 -7.90 7.62 16.38
N THR A 87 -7.88 7.99 15.10
CA THR A 87 -8.04 7.05 13.98
C THR A 87 -6.91 7.26 12.99
N TRP A 88 -6.21 6.16 12.66
CA TRP A 88 -5.24 6.09 11.59
C TRP A 88 -5.83 5.28 10.44
N LEU A 89 -5.75 5.83 9.22
CA LEU A 89 -6.30 5.26 8.01
C LEU A 89 -5.18 4.92 7.04
N ALA A 90 -5.35 3.85 6.28
CA ALA A 90 -4.45 3.56 5.17
C ALA A 90 -5.17 2.96 3.98
N GLU A 91 -4.60 3.20 2.81
CA GLU A 91 -4.97 2.63 1.53
C GLU A 91 -3.84 1.75 1.04
N ALA A 92 -4.17 0.70 0.29
CA ALA A 92 -3.22 -0.23 -0.29
C ALA A 92 -3.42 -0.33 -1.81
N LYS A 93 -2.32 -0.52 -2.55
CA LYS A 93 -2.37 -0.76 -4.00
C LYS A 93 -1.26 -1.71 -4.44
N ARG A 94 -1.55 -2.50 -5.47
CA ARG A 94 -0.51 -3.28 -6.15
C ARG A 94 0.41 -2.36 -6.94
N GLY A 95 1.72 -2.59 -6.83
CA GLY A 95 2.75 -1.82 -7.53
C GLY A 95 2.90 -2.22 -9.01
N ASN A 96 1.84 -2.13 -9.79
CA ASN A 96 1.84 -2.49 -11.21
C ASN A 96 2.11 -1.28 -12.12
N SER A 97 1.49 -0.14 -11.82
CA SER A 97 1.72 1.13 -12.53
C SER A 97 1.72 2.30 -11.55
N TYR A 98 2.48 3.36 -11.82
CA TYR A 98 2.51 4.52 -10.94
C TYR A 98 1.19 5.31 -10.97
N ASN A 99 0.52 5.36 -12.11
CA ASN A 99 -0.78 6.02 -12.23
C ASN A 99 -1.86 5.26 -11.42
N GLY A 100 -1.86 3.91 -11.45
CA GLY A 100 -2.76 3.10 -10.64
C GLY A 100 -2.49 3.24 -9.14
N VAL A 101 -1.21 3.30 -8.73
CA VAL A 101 -0.82 3.59 -7.34
C VAL A 101 -1.23 5.00 -6.93
N PHE A 102 -1.11 5.96 -7.83
CA PHE A 102 -1.54 7.35 -7.57
C PHE A 102 -3.07 7.48 -7.42
N GLU A 103 -3.87 6.69 -8.15
CA GLU A 103 -5.32 6.62 -7.93
C GLU A 103 -5.67 6.20 -6.49
N GLY A 104 -4.96 5.23 -5.92
CA GLY A 104 -5.11 4.87 -4.50
C GLY A 104 -4.73 6.02 -3.57
N MET A 105 -3.64 6.72 -3.86
CA MET A 105 -3.25 7.90 -3.09
C MET A 105 -4.32 9.00 -3.17
N LEU A 106 -4.94 9.22 -4.35
CA LEU A 106 -6.05 10.13 -4.51
C LEU A 106 -7.28 9.68 -3.71
N GLN A 107 -7.60 8.38 -3.68
CA GLN A 107 -8.68 7.85 -2.86
C GLN A 107 -8.45 8.16 -1.39
N LEU A 108 -7.26 7.88 -0.87
CA LEU A 108 -6.89 8.18 0.51
C LEU A 108 -7.10 9.67 0.84
N VAL A 109 -6.56 10.55 0.02
CA VAL A 109 -6.49 12.00 0.30
C VAL A 109 -7.85 12.69 0.09
N THR A 110 -8.58 12.33 -0.98
CA THR A 110 -9.79 13.05 -1.37
C THR A 110 -11.07 12.46 -0.76
N ARG A 111 -11.06 11.17 -0.40
CA ARG A 111 -12.24 10.50 0.15
C ARG A 111 -12.13 10.31 1.65
N TYR A 112 -11.05 9.70 2.14
CA TYR A 112 -10.97 9.11 3.47
C TYR A 112 -10.43 10.08 4.51
N ILE A 113 -9.33 10.77 4.23
CA ILE A 113 -8.75 11.74 5.18
C ILE A 113 -9.68 12.92 5.41
N THR A 114 -10.02 13.16 6.67
CA THR A 114 -10.87 14.28 7.13
C THR A 114 -10.14 15.19 8.09
N ASP A 115 -9.73 14.67 9.25
CA ASP A 115 -9.07 15.42 10.33
C ASP A 115 -7.80 14.71 10.83
N GLU A 116 -7.47 13.56 10.28
CA GLU A 116 -6.32 12.74 10.64
C GLU A 116 -5.02 13.52 10.42
N LYS A 117 -4.11 13.46 11.39
CA LYS A 117 -2.77 14.03 11.32
C LYS A 117 -1.78 13.11 10.62
N TYR A 118 -2.05 11.80 10.71
CA TYR A 118 -1.23 10.73 10.14
C TYR A 118 -2.07 9.76 9.35
N ALA A 119 -1.50 9.26 8.26
CA ALA A 119 -2.11 8.21 7.44
C ALA A 119 -1.03 7.26 6.89
N GLY A 120 -1.44 6.13 6.35
CA GLY A 120 -0.57 5.17 5.68
C GLY A 120 -0.94 4.96 4.23
N PHE A 121 0.04 4.54 3.46
CA PHE A 121 -0.16 4.09 2.09
C PHE A 121 0.72 2.89 1.81
N PHE A 122 0.14 1.76 1.40
CA PHE A 122 0.87 0.52 1.15
C PHE A 122 0.97 0.23 -0.34
N ILE A 123 2.18 -0.19 -0.76
CA ILE A 123 2.42 -0.67 -2.11
C ILE A 123 2.84 -2.14 -2.03
N TYR A 124 2.02 -3.03 -2.58
CA TYR A 124 2.32 -4.46 -2.68
C TYR A 124 3.05 -4.72 -4.00
N HIS A 125 4.37 -4.90 -3.92
CA HIS A 125 5.21 -5.07 -5.09
C HIS A 125 5.59 -6.55 -5.28
N GLN A 126 5.06 -7.15 -6.35
CA GLN A 126 5.15 -8.58 -6.64
C GLN A 126 6.19 -8.91 -7.72
N LYS A 127 7.07 -7.95 -8.06
CA LYS A 127 8.12 -8.08 -9.06
C LYS A 127 9.50 -7.92 -8.45
N LEU A 128 10.54 -8.18 -9.26
CA LEU A 128 11.92 -7.87 -8.90
C LEU A 128 12.11 -6.37 -8.67
N ASP A 129 13.14 -6.04 -7.88
CA ASP A 129 13.58 -4.68 -7.60
C ASP A 129 12.52 -3.76 -6.97
N SER A 130 11.95 -4.21 -5.87
CA SER A 130 11.02 -3.40 -5.07
C SER A 130 11.65 -2.09 -4.58
N SER A 131 12.94 -2.09 -4.29
CA SER A 131 13.68 -0.89 -3.87
C SER A 131 13.76 0.16 -4.99
N GLY A 132 14.11 -0.26 -6.21
CA GLY A 132 14.11 0.62 -7.38
C GLY A 132 12.71 1.14 -7.72
N TYR A 133 11.70 0.26 -7.65
CA TYR A 133 10.31 0.68 -7.84
C TYR A 133 9.91 1.76 -6.83
N PHE A 134 10.21 1.57 -5.56
CA PHE A 134 9.84 2.49 -4.49
C PHE A 134 10.57 3.83 -4.56
N LYS A 135 11.84 3.80 -4.96
CA LYS A 135 12.61 5.01 -5.26
C LYS A 135 12.00 5.81 -6.42
N ASN A 136 11.53 5.13 -7.45
CA ASN A 136 10.86 5.79 -8.58
C ASN A 136 9.48 6.32 -8.17
N TRP A 137 8.74 5.63 -7.29
CA TRP A 137 7.50 6.15 -6.71
C TRP A 137 7.72 7.43 -5.91
N PHE A 138 8.76 7.45 -5.08
CA PHE A 138 9.18 8.66 -4.40
C PHE A 138 9.48 9.80 -5.37
N SER A 139 10.22 9.52 -6.45
CA SER A 139 10.54 10.51 -7.49
C SER A 139 9.28 10.98 -8.22
N TYR A 140 8.36 10.08 -8.54
CA TYR A 140 7.09 10.38 -9.19
C TYR A 140 6.25 11.39 -8.40
N LEU A 141 6.16 11.23 -7.08
CA LEU A 141 5.48 12.18 -6.21
C LEU A 141 6.25 13.50 -6.09
N SER A 142 7.56 13.44 -5.84
CA SER A 142 8.37 14.62 -5.54
C SER A 142 8.63 15.53 -6.73
N SER A 143 8.76 14.96 -7.93
CA SER A 143 8.89 15.73 -9.17
C SER A 143 7.56 16.30 -9.68
N GLY A 144 6.43 15.75 -9.19
CA GLY A 144 5.11 16.08 -9.70
C GLY A 144 4.79 15.40 -11.03
N ASP A 145 5.41 14.24 -11.32
CA ASP A 145 5.16 13.50 -12.56
C ASP A 145 3.71 13.02 -12.70
N TYR A 146 2.95 12.94 -11.58
CA TYR A 146 1.50 12.70 -11.60
C TYR A 146 0.74 13.74 -12.43
N GLU A 147 1.26 14.95 -12.63
CA GLU A 147 0.62 15.99 -13.47
C GLU A 147 0.52 15.56 -14.96
N LYS A 148 1.31 14.56 -15.38
CA LYS A 148 1.28 13.99 -16.73
C LYS A 148 0.18 12.93 -16.90
N TYR A 149 -0.48 12.54 -15.81
CA TYR A 149 -1.52 11.52 -15.83
C TYR A 149 -2.83 12.09 -16.41
N ASN A 150 -3.20 11.63 -17.60
CA ASN A 150 -4.33 12.18 -18.36
C ASN A 150 -5.68 12.13 -17.61
N ALA A 151 -5.93 11.10 -16.81
CA ALA A 151 -7.20 10.93 -16.11
C ALA A 151 -7.50 12.06 -15.12
N ILE A 152 -6.47 12.73 -14.58
CA ILE A 152 -6.64 13.86 -13.66
C ILE A 152 -6.57 15.23 -14.33
N SER A 153 -6.46 15.29 -15.65
CA SER A 153 -6.24 16.55 -16.39
C SER A 153 -7.28 17.64 -16.06
N THR A 154 -8.53 17.27 -15.86
CA THR A 154 -9.63 18.19 -15.48
C THR A 154 -9.65 18.56 -13.99
N ARG A 155 -8.89 17.88 -13.15
CA ARG A 155 -8.81 18.05 -11.69
C ARG A 155 -7.40 18.40 -11.21
N LEU A 156 -6.53 18.84 -12.11
CA LEU A 156 -5.11 19.06 -11.82
C LEU A 156 -4.87 20.09 -10.71
N ASP A 157 -5.65 21.16 -10.65
CA ASP A 157 -5.49 22.18 -9.61
C ASP A 157 -5.89 21.66 -8.22
N GLU A 158 -6.87 20.77 -8.15
CA GLU A 158 -7.21 20.08 -6.91
C GLU A 158 -6.08 19.11 -6.48
N CYS A 159 -5.52 18.36 -7.42
CA CYS A 159 -4.35 17.53 -7.13
C CYS A 159 -3.17 18.37 -6.63
N ARG A 160 -2.89 19.50 -7.26
CA ARG A 160 -1.84 20.44 -6.82
C ARG A 160 -2.10 21.04 -5.44
N PHE A 161 -3.35 21.22 -5.06
CA PHE A 161 -3.69 21.66 -3.72
C PHE A 161 -3.28 20.62 -2.68
N HIS A 162 -3.56 19.34 -2.94
CA HIS A 162 -3.23 18.25 -2.02
C HIS A 162 -1.75 17.88 -2.02
N PHE A 163 -1.14 17.80 -3.21
CA PHE A 163 0.23 17.33 -3.41
C PHE A 163 1.16 18.51 -3.73
N LYS A 164 1.57 19.25 -2.71
CA LYS A 164 2.49 20.37 -2.91
C LYS A 164 3.84 19.89 -3.41
N LYS A 165 4.37 20.56 -4.44
CA LYS A 165 5.76 20.34 -4.87
C LYS A 165 6.69 20.73 -3.71
N ASN A 166 7.53 19.79 -3.29
CA ASN A 166 8.55 19.96 -2.26
C ASN A 166 8.16 19.73 -0.79
N PRO A 167 7.46 18.69 -0.44
CA PRO A 167 7.15 18.41 0.95
C PRO A 167 8.11 17.44 1.63
N ILE A 168 9.24 17.08 1.02
CA ILE A 168 10.06 16.01 1.56
C ILE A 168 11.09 16.53 2.52
N THR A 169 10.87 16.27 3.80
CA THR A 169 11.78 16.63 4.88
C THR A 169 12.98 15.70 5.00
N LYS A 170 12.92 14.49 4.41
CA LYS A 170 13.99 13.51 4.45
C LYS A 170 14.13 12.80 3.11
N ALA A 171 15.30 12.90 2.51
CA ALA A 171 15.60 12.18 1.27
C ALA A 171 15.49 10.66 1.49
N PHE A 172 14.78 9.96 0.61
CA PHE A 172 14.72 8.50 0.63
C PHE A 172 16.04 7.92 0.16
N THR A 173 16.69 7.15 1.02
CA THR A 173 18.03 6.58 0.75
C THR A 173 17.98 5.27 -0.03
N GLY A 174 16.80 4.67 -0.19
CA GLY A 174 16.62 3.38 -0.87
C GLY A 174 16.81 2.15 0.02
N ASN A 175 17.26 2.31 1.24
CA ASN A 175 17.49 1.19 2.19
C ASN A 175 16.33 0.98 3.16
N GLU A 176 15.35 1.88 3.16
CA GLU A 176 14.19 1.85 4.05
C GLU A 176 12.96 1.32 3.29
N CYS A 177 12.11 0.56 3.97
CA CYS A 177 10.85 0.09 3.39
C CYS A 177 9.72 1.12 3.51
N PHE A 178 10.02 2.36 3.87
CA PHE A 178 9.07 3.47 3.97
C PHE A 178 9.70 4.82 3.70
N PHE A 179 8.87 5.79 3.33
CA PHE A 179 9.15 7.22 3.39
C PHE A 179 7.90 8.01 3.76
N ASP A 180 8.09 9.18 4.36
CA ASP A 180 7.00 10.08 4.69
C ASP A 180 6.82 11.13 3.58
N TYR A 181 5.56 11.41 3.24
CA TYR A 181 5.17 12.44 2.28
C TYR A 181 4.08 13.31 2.90
N ASP A 182 4.32 14.61 2.97
CA ASP A 182 3.36 15.55 3.53
C ASP A 182 2.35 15.98 2.45
N ILE A 183 1.08 15.88 2.78
CA ILE A 183 -0.03 16.32 1.93
C ILE A 183 -0.87 17.37 2.66
N VAL A 184 -1.80 17.97 1.94
CA VAL A 184 -2.81 18.86 2.51
C VAL A 184 -4.17 18.20 2.41
N SER A 185 -4.87 18.03 3.53
CA SER A 185 -6.25 17.51 3.53
C SER A 185 -7.23 18.49 2.86
N LYS A 186 -8.43 18.02 2.53
CA LYS A 186 -9.52 18.88 2.00
C LYS A 186 -9.92 20.04 2.92
N LYS A 187 -9.55 19.99 4.20
CA LYS A 187 -9.73 21.11 5.16
C LYS A 187 -8.53 22.06 5.23
N GLY A 188 -7.52 21.88 4.37
CA GLY A 188 -6.32 22.70 4.37
C GLY A 188 -5.31 22.38 5.47
N LYS A 189 -5.48 21.28 6.22
CA LYS A 189 -4.57 20.87 7.29
C LYS A 189 -3.45 19.98 6.74
N PRO A 190 -2.22 20.09 7.26
CA PRO A 190 -1.13 19.18 6.89
C PRO A 190 -1.41 17.77 7.44
N VAL A 191 -1.13 16.76 6.61
CA VAL A 191 -1.22 15.34 6.97
C VAL A 191 0.05 14.65 6.53
N LYS A 192 0.66 13.88 7.42
CA LYS A 192 1.84 13.06 7.09
C LYS A 192 1.40 11.68 6.64
N VAL A 193 1.62 11.35 5.39
CA VAL A 193 1.35 10.03 4.83
C VAL A 193 2.64 9.22 4.79
N ARG A 194 2.70 8.15 5.58
CA ARG A 194 3.80 7.19 5.49
C ARG A 194 3.50 6.18 4.40
N ASN A 195 4.34 6.21 3.37
CA ASN A 195 4.32 5.22 2.29
C ASN A 195 5.14 4.02 2.71
N PHE A 196 4.61 2.81 2.55
CA PHE A 196 5.26 1.54 2.82
C PHE A 196 5.33 0.72 1.53
N ILE A 197 6.39 -0.08 1.40
CA ILE A 197 6.46 -1.10 0.36
C ILE A 197 6.61 -2.49 0.98
N LEU A 198 5.84 -3.45 0.46
CA LEU A 198 6.00 -4.88 0.74
C LEU A 198 6.57 -5.54 -0.51
N SER A 199 7.72 -6.21 -0.37
CA SER A 199 8.33 -6.98 -1.43
C SER A 199 7.82 -8.43 -1.40
N LEU A 200 6.93 -8.76 -2.33
CA LEU A 200 6.28 -10.06 -2.42
C LEU A 200 6.76 -10.89 -3.62
N HIS A 201 7.86 -10.48 -4.25
CA HIS A 201 8.40 -11.23 -5.38
C HIS A 201 8.85 -12.62 -4.97
N TYR A 202 8.30 -13.64 -5.63
CA TYR A 202 8.74 -15.03 -5.49
C TYR A 202 8.75 -15.72 -6.85
N ASN A 203 9.93 -15.98 -7.38
CA ASN A 203 10.13 -16.68 -8.64
C ASN A 203 11.50 -17.37 -8.64
N PRO A 204 11.67 -18.47 -7.89
CA PRO A 204 12.95 -19.17 -7.78
C PRO A 204 13.40 -19.72 -9.13
N ALA A 205 14.66 -19.47 -9.47
CA ALA A 205 15.26 -19.84 -10.76
C ALA A 205 15.81 -21.28 -10.80
N ASP A 206 15.82 -21.98 -9.67
CA ASP A 206 16.26 -23.37 -9.58
C ASP A 206 15.30 -24.34 -10.29
N LYS A 207 15.70 -25.60 -10.45
CA LYS A 207 14.92 -26.61 -11.17
C LYS A 207 13.53 -26.80 -10.56
N SER A 208 13.43 -26.88 -9.23
CA SER A 208 12.15 -27.09 -8.54
C SER A 208 11.18 -25.93 -8.76
N GLY A 209 11.70 -24.70 -8.80
CA GLY A 209 10.90 -23.51 -9.14
C GLY A 209 10.42 -23.51 -10.59
N ARG A 210 11.36 -23.71 -11.53
CA ARG A 210 11.02 -23.73 -12.97
C ARG A 210 9.99 -24.79 -13.37
N ASP A 211 10.00 -25.94 -12.67
CA ASP A 211 9.10 -27.07 -12.97
C ASP A 211 7.77 -26.99 -12.18
N ASN A 212 7.62 -26.05 -11.25
CA ASN A 212 6.43 -25.91 -10.40
C ASN A 212 5.24 -25.36 -11.18
N LYS A 213 4.21 -26.18 -11.34
CA LYS A 213 2.98 -25.81 -12.08
C LYS A 213 2.21 -24.68 -11.37
N SER A 214 2.07 -24.75 -10.04
CA SER A 214 1.36 -23.71 -9.27
C SER A 214 2.06 -22.36 -9.39
N LEU A 215 3.40 -22.35 -9.37
CA LEU A 215 4.18 -21.14 -9.58
C LEU A 215 3.95 -20.55 -10.98
N LYS A 216 3.92 -21.37 -12.01
CA LYS A 216 3.60 -20.92 -13.39
C LYS A 216 2.24 -20.26 -13.49
N VAL A 217 1.22 -20.85 -12.85
CA VAL A 217 -0.14 -20.26 -12.79
C VAL A 217 -0.13 -18.94 -12.04
N GLY A 218 0.55 -18.85 -10.88
CA GLY A 218 0.67 -17.61 -10.12
C GLY A 218 1.39 -16.52 -10.90
N GLN A 219 2.51 -16.83 -11.57
CA GLN A 219 3.24 -15.87 -12.41
C GLN A 219 2.41 -15.41 -13.62
N ALA A 220 1.62 -16.31 -14.21
CA ALA A 220 0.70 -15.96 -15.29
C ALA A 220 -0.39 -14.99 -14.81
N LYS A 221 -0.97 -15.22 -13.63
CA LYS A 221 -1.94 -14.29 -13.00
C LYS A 221 -1.33 -12.90 -12.77
N LEU A 222 -0.13 -12.84 -12.21
CA LEU A 222 0.56 -11.57 -11.99
C LEU A 222 0.78 -10.80 -13.29
N TYR A 223 1.22 -11.48 -14.36
CA TYR A 223 1.41 -10.86 -15.66
C TYR A 223 0.11 -10.33 -16.26
N VAL A 224 -0.97 -11.12 -16.21
CA VAL A 224 -2.29 -10.68 -16.69
C VAL A 224 -2.78 -9.46 -15.92
N ASN A 225 -2.71 -9.49 -14.58
CA ASN A 225 -3.09 -8.36 -13.74
C ASN A 225 -2.30 -7.09 -14.07
N GLU A 226 -0.97 -7.22 -14.27
CA GLU A 226 -0.14 -6.07 -14.66
C GLU A 226 -0.57 -5.46 -15.99
N VAL A 227 -0.82 -6.31 -16.99
CA VAL A 227 -1.26 -5.83 -18.31
C VAL A 227 -2.62 -5.14 -18.21
N CYS A 228 -3.56 -5.70 -17.44
CA CYS A 228 -4.86 -5.08 -17.21
C CYS A 228 -4.75 -3.74 -16.50
N ASP A 229 -3.92 -3.64 -15.44
CA ASP A 229 -3.73 -2.38 -14.71
C ASP A 229 -3.10 -1.30 -15.59
N LYS A 230 -2.12 -1.64 -16.42
CA LYS A 230 -1.52 -0.72 -17.38
C LYS A 230 -2.53 -0.27 -18.45
N TRP A 231 -3.34 -1.18 -18.94
CA TRP A 231 -4.42 -0.83 -19.86
C TRP A 231 -5.39 0.16 -19.22
N LEU A 232 -5.84 -0.10 -18.00
CA LEU A 232 -6.82 0.73 -17.30
C LEU A 232 -6.29 2.14 -16.99
N HIS A 233 -5.03 2.26 -16.56
CA HIS A 233 -4.48 3.52 -16.06
C HIS A 233 -3.58 4.25 -17.05
N GLU A 234 -3.00 3.55 -18.00
CA GLU A 234 -2.01 4.10 -18.93
C GLU A 234 -2.42 3.94 -20.41
N GLN A 235 -3.53 3.21 -20.66
CA GLN A 235 -4.00 2.86 -22.01
C GLN A 235 -2.95 2.10 -22.84
N GLU A 236 -2.02 1.42 -22.18
CA GLU A 236 -1.01 0.60 -22.84
C GLU A 236 -1.57 -0.76 -23.24
N THR A 237 -1.49 -1.09 -24.51
CA THR A 237 -1.79 -2.43 -25.02
C THR A 237 -0.65 -3.41 -24.69
N PRO A 238 -0.94 -4.73 -24.53
CA PRO A 238 0.14 -5.70 -24.35
C PRO A 238 1.11 -5.70 -25.54
N LYS A 239 2.40 -5.54 -25.24
CA LYS A 239 3.47 -5.54 -26.27
C LYS A 239 3.62 -6.89 -26.98
N ASP A 240 3.26 -7.96 -26.28
CA ASP A 240 3.30 -9.34 -26.74
C ASP A 240 1.93 -9.98 -26.48
N LEU A 241 1.09 -9.96 -27.52
CA LEU A 241 -0.27 -10.49 -27.44
C LEU A 241 -0.28 -12.02 -27.30
N GLU A 242 0.67 -12.74 -27.92
CA GLU A 242 0.76 -14.20 -27.82
C GLU A 242 1.06 -14.62 -26.38
N LYS A 243 2.05 -13.94 -25.75
CA LYS A 243 2.37 -14.15 -24.36
C LYS A 243 1.19 -13.81 -23.45
N PHE A 244 0.49 -12.71 -23.71
CA PHE A 244 -0.68 -12.32 -22.93
C PHE A 244 -1.77 -13.39 -23.00
N MET A 245 -2.13 -13.86 -24.19
CA MET A 245 -3.11 -14.91 -24.40
C MET A 245 -2.69 -16.25 -23.77
N SER A 246 -1.43 -16.62 -23.86
CA SER A 246 -0.87 -17.81 -23.20
C SER A 246 -0.96 -17.73 -21.68
N CYS A 247 -0.62 -16.57 -21.09
CA CYS A 247 -0.75 -16.34 -19.66
C CYS A 247 -2.21 -16.30 -19.21
N LEU A 248 -3.10 -15.70 -19.98
CA LEU A 248 -4.53 -15.65 -19.70
C LEU A 248 -5.12 -17.07 -19.67
N ASN A 249 -4.81 -17.90 -20.65
CA ASN A 249 -5.23 -19.30 -20.68
C ASN A 249 -4.64 -20.12 -19.50
N THR A 250 -3.39 -19.87 -19.13
CA THR A 250 -2.75 -20.55 -18.00
C THR A 250 -3.37 -20.13 -16.66
N ALA A 251 -3.69 -18.86 -16.50
CA ALA A 251 -4.22 -18.27 -15.27
C ALA A 251 -5.71 -18.57 -15.07
N PHE A 252 -6.48 -18.64 -16.16
CA PHE A 252 -7.93 -18.73 -16.18
C PHE A 252 -8.41 -19.70 -17.28
N PRO A 253 -8.09 -21.00 -17.17
CA PRO A 253 -8.40 -21.98 -18.22
C PRO A 253 -9.90 -22.08 -18.55
N ASP A 254 -10.75 -21.83 -17.55
CA ASP A 254 -12.22 -21.93 -17.72
C ASP A 254 -12.81 -20.84 -18.62
N LEU A 255 -12.06 -19.79 -18.96
CA LEU A 255 -12.51 -18.77 -19.90
C LEU A 255 -12.49 -19.21 -21.37
N PHE A 256 -11.83 -20.36 -21.66
CA PHE A 256 -11.59 -20.84 -23.03
C PHE A 256 -12.25 -22.21 -23.30
N VAL A 257 -13.15 -22.65 -22.44
CA VAL A 257 -13.91 -23.90 -22.56
C VAL A 257 -15.28 -23.67 -23.15
#